data_feeb7e94cb204d4988135f54b2a950c0
#
_entry.id   feeb7e94cb204d4988135f54b2a950c0
#
_cell.length_a   1.000
_cell.length_b   1.000
_cell.length_c   1.000
_cell.angle_alpha   90.00
_cell.angle_beta   90.00
_cell.angle_gamma   90.00
#
_symmetry.space_group_name_H-M   'P 1'
#
loop_
_entity.id
_entity.type
_entity.pdbx_description
1 polymer ?
#
loop_
_entity_poly.entity_id
_entity_poly.type
_entity_poly.pdbx_seq_one_letter_code
_entity_poly.pdbx_strand_id
1 'polypeptide(L)'
;MEKETMVATVPQAEIVDEQQLSRDVTDIEFQAESLVIQSDEDYAFAGEFGKMLKKKASQVTTFFKPMKDSAYQAHKAVCDREKAMLTPLRNAEKTVKQVMSAYIAEQERKRQEAEEAARRAAEAERERKIQEAMLDI
;
A
#
# COMPACT_ATOMS: atom_id res chain seq x y z
N MET A 1 44.10 -0.95 -20.43
CA MET A 1 44.48 -2.29 -20.85
C MET A 1 44.18 -3.31 -19.77
N GLU A 2 44.73 -3.12 -18.63
CA GLU A 2 44.53 -4.08 -17.54
C GLU A 2 43.09 -4.20 -17.10
N LYS A 3 42.35 -3.08 -17.08
CA LYS A 3 40.96 -3.10 -16.73
C LYS A 3 40.13 -3.97 -17.66
N GLU A 4 40.43 -3.87 -18.95
CA GLU A 4 39.73 -4.68 -19.94
C GLU A 4 40.04 -6.16 -19.76
N THR A 5 41.29 -6.45 -19.42
CA THR A 5 41.69 -7.82 -19.16
C THR A 5 40.93 -8.38 -17.96
N MET A 6 40.76 -7.59 -16.90
CA MET A 6 40.04 -8.04 -15.72
C MET A 6 38.56 -8.26 -16.01
N VAL A 7 37.97 -7.39 -16.80
CA VAL A 7 36.57 -7.57 -17.20
C VAL A 7 36.44 -8.84 -18.04
N ALA A 8 37.42 -9.08 -18.93
CA ALA A 8 37.41 -10.27 -19.77
C ALA A 8 37.56 -11.56 -18.97
N THR A 9 38.06 -11.50 -17.74
CA THR A 9 38.21 -12.69 -16.92
C THR A 9 36.93 -13.15 -16.27
N VAL A 10 35.87 -12.34 -16.32
CA VAL A 10 34.57 -12.76 -15.79
C VAL A 10 34.05 -13.90 -16.64
N PRO A 11 33.80 -15.07 -16.06
CA PRO A 11 33.35 -16.21 -16.83
C PRO A 11 32.00 -15.94 -17.48
N GLN A 12 31.93 -16.16 -18.77
CA GLN A 12 30.67 -15.98 -19.52
C GLN A 12 29.61 -16.96 -19.06
N ALA A 13 30.01 -18.13 -18.57
CA ALA A 13 29.08 -19.14 -18.09
C ALA A 13 28.27 -18.68 -16.86
N GLU A 14 28.81 -17.70 -16.14
CA GLU A 14 28.12 -17.16 -14.94
C GLU A 14 27.16 -16.02 -15.29
N ILE A 15 27.24 -15.48 -16.49
CA ILE A 15 26.37 -14.42 -16.94
C ILE A 15 25.11 -15.03 -17.50
N VAL A 16 24.01 -14.78 -16.81
CA VAL A 16 22.69 -15.27 -17.25
C VAL A 16 21.94 -14.11 -17.87
N ASP A 17 21.56 -14.31 -19.13
CA ASP A 17 20.78 -13.36 -19.90
C ASP A 17 19.31 -13.80 -19.85
N GLU A 18 18.41 -12.89 -19.58
CA GLU A 18 16.99 -13.19 -19.49
C GLU A 18 16.46 -13.80 -20.79
N GLN A 19 16.88 -13.27 -21.92
CA GLN A 19 16.43 -13.78 -23.21
C GLN A 19 16.93 -15.22 -23.45
N GLN A 20 18.16 -15.50 -23.07
CA GLN A 20 18.69 -16.86 -23.17
C GLN A 20 17.96 -17.80 -22.24
N LEU A 21 17.68 -17.36 -21.04
CA LEU A 21 16.90 -18.11 -20.04
C LEU A 21 15.51 -18.43 -20.58
N SER A 22 14.87 -17.48 -21.21
CA SER A 22 13.55 -17.64 -21.81
C SER A 22 13.57 -18.67 -22.94
N ARG A 23 14.61 -18.63 -23.79
CA ARG A 23 14.78 -19.61 -24.86
C ARG A 23 14.99 -21.02 -24.29
N ASP A 24 15.80 -21.12 -23.25
CA ASP A 24 16.04 -22.40 -22.57
C ASP A 24 14.76 -23.01 -22.05
N VAL A 25 13.93 -22.18 -21.43
CA VAL A 25 12.63 -22.61 -20.87
C VAL A 25 11.73 -23.14 -21.99
N THR A 26 11.66 -22.43 -23.11
CA THR A 26 10.86 -22.84 -24.27
C THR A 26 11.34 -24.16 -24.82
N ASP A 27 12.65 -24.32 -24.97
CA ASP A 27 13.25 -25.56 -25.48
C ASP A 27 12.98 -26.75 -24.57
N ILE A 28 13.09 -26.51 -23.27
CA ILE A 28 12.84 -27.53 -22.25
C ILE A 28 11.37 -27.94 -22.24
N GLU A 29 10.46 -26.98 -22.37
CA GLU A 29 9.04 -27.27 -22.44
C GLU A 29 8.72 -28.14 -23.66
N PHE A 30 9.31 -27.82 -24.80
CA PHE A 30 9.15 -28.59 -26.01
C PHE A 30 9.67 -30.01 -25.82
N GLN A 31 10.85 -30.18 -25.21
CA GLN A 31 11.42 -31.49 -24.94
C GLN A 31 10.51 -32.31 -24.01
N ALA A 32 9.92 -31.68 -23.01
CA ALA A 32 9.03 -32.35 -22.10
C ALA A 32 7.77 -32.84 -22.80
N GLU A 33 7.23 -32.05 -23.72
CA GLU A 33 6.03 -32.42 -24.47
C GLU A 33 6.31 -33.58 -25.42
N SER A 34 7.55 -33.72 -25.85
CA SER A 34 7.97 -34.78 -26.78
C SER A 34 8.43 -36.05 -26.08
N LEU A 35 8.45 -36.05 -24.78
CA LEU A 35 8.96 -37.17 -24.00
C LEU A 35 8.00 -38.36 -24.05
N VAL A 36 8.57 -39.53 -24.38
CA VAL A 36 7.82 -40.78 -24.39
C VAL A 36 8.62 -41.83 -23.61
N ILE A 37 7.93 -42.54 -22.73
CA ILE A 37 8.55 -43.57 -21.88
C ILE A 37 8.05 -44.92 -22.33
N GLN A 38 8.96 -45.72 -22.94
CA GLN A 38 8.65 -47.06 -23.43
C GLN A 38 9.61 -48.11 -22.90
N SER A 39 10.57 -47.72 -22.08
CA SER A 39 11.57 -48.63 -21.55
C SER A 39 12.04 -48.12 -20.19
N ASP A 40 12.75 -49.00 -19.45
CA ASP A 40 13.38 -48.60 -18.19
C ASP A 40 14.41 -47.51 -18.42
N GLU A 41 15.09 -47.51 -19.56
CA GLU A 41 16.05 -46.48 -19.90
C GLU A 41 15.36 -45.14 -20.09
N ASP A 42 14.22 -45.13 -20.76
CA ASP A 42 13.42 -43.91 -20.94
C ASP A 42 12.94 -43.36 -19.60
N TYR A 43 12.54 -44.27 -18.70
CA TYR A 43 12.10 -43.87 -17.36
C TYR A 43 13.25 -43.22 -16.59
N ALA A 44 14.44 -43.82 -16.64
CA ALA A 44 15.61 -43.25 -15.98
C ALA A 44 15.97 -41.88 -16.56
N PHE A 45 15.89 -41.73 -17.86
CA PHE A 45 16.11 -40.45 -18.54
C PHE A 45 15.08 -39.41 -18.05
N ALA A 46 13.81 -39.78 -17.98
CA ALA A 46 12.77 -38.88 -17.52
C ALA A 46 13.04 -38.40 -16.07
N GLY A 47 13.55 -39.28 -15.22
CA GLY A 47 13.93 -38.92 -13.86
C GLY A 47 15.04 -37.89 -13.83
N GLU A 48 16.06 -38.08 -14.63
CA GLU A 48 17.15 -37.10 -14.73
C GLU A 48 16.69 -35.78 -15.34
N PHE A 49 15.81 -35.87 -16.34
CA PHE A 49 15.22 -34.70 -16.95
C PHE A 49 14.42 -33.91 -15.93
N GLY A 50 13.65 -34.59 -15.06
CA GLY A 50 12.91 -33.95 -13.99
C GLY A 50 13.79 -33.21 -13.01
N LYS A 51 14.94 -33.79 -12.67
CA LYS A 51 15.94 -33.12 -11.82
C LYS A 51 16.47 -31.85 -12.49
N MET A 52 16.71 -31.93 -13.78
CA MET A 52 17.19 -30.76 -14.54
C MET A 52 16.14 -29.66 -14.59
N LEU A 53 14.85 -30.03 -14.69
CA LEU A 53 13.76 -29.08 -14.66
C LEU A 53 13.74 -28.31 -13.32
N LYS A 54 13.90 -29.02 -12.21
CA LYS A 54 13.93 -28.37 -10.89
C LYS A 54 15.11 -27.41 -10.77
N LYS A 55 16.26 -27.83 -11.29
CA LYS A 55 17.46 -26.98 -11.27
C LYS A 55 17.24 -25.73 -12.10
N LYS A 56 16.63 -25.88 -13.28
CA LYS A 56 16.33 -24.73 -14.12
C LYS A 56 15.33 -23.78 -13.47
N ALA A 57 14.29 -24.31 -12.83
CA ALA A 57 13.32 -23.51 -12.11
C ALA A 57 13.99 -22.71 -11.00
N SER A 58 14.90 -23.33 -10.26
CA SER A 58 15.67 -22.66 -9.23
C SER A 58 16.55 -21.55 -9.81
N GLN A 59 17.14 -21.80 -10.97
CA GLN A 59 17.95 -20.80 -11.66
C GLN A 59 17.12 -19.59 -12.07
N VAL A 60 15.91 -19.82 -12.55
CA VAL A 60 14.97 -18.74 -12.90
C VAL A 60 14.65 -17.90 -11.66
N THR A 61 14.30 -18.56 -10.56
CA THR A 61 13.99 -17.87 -9.31
C THR A 61 15.16 -17.03 -8.84
N THR A 62 16.36 -17.60 -8.88
CA THR A 62 17.58 -16.90 -8.45
C THR A 62 17.89 -15.71 -9.35
N PHE A 63 17.63 -15.86 -10.65
CA PHE A 63 17.87 -14.77 -11.59
C PHE A 63 17.00 -13.56 -11.30
N PHE A 64 15.71 -13.77 -11.01
CA PHE A 64 14.77 -12.67 -10.81
C PHE A 64 14.78 -12.10 -9.39
N LYS A 65 15.33 -12.84 -8.41
CA LYS A 65 15.27 -12.41 -7.02
C LYS A 65 15.86 -11.02 -6.78
N PRO A 66 17.07 -10.69 -7.25
CA PRO A 66 17.61 -9.33 -7.03
C PRO A 66 16.74 -8.24 -7.62
N MET A 67 16.15 -8.48 -8.79
CA MET A 67 15.26 -7.52 -9.43
C MET A 67 13.99 -7.32 -8.61
N LYS A 68 13.41 -8.41 -8.12
CA LYS A 68 12.22 -8.35 -7.28
C LYS A 68 12.51 -7.61 -5.97
N ASP A 69 13.63 -7.92 -5.36
CA ASP A 69 14.03 -7.27 -4.11
C ASP A 69 14.25 -5.77 -4.33
N SER A 70 14.92 -5.41 -5.40
CA SER A 70 15.18 -4.01 -5.76
C SER A 70 13.88 -3.27 -6.05
N ALA A 71 12.97 -3.89 -6.80
CA ALA A 71 11.67 -3.31 -7.11
C ALA A 71 10.84 -3.11 -5.84
N TYR A 72 10.88 -4.09 -4.94
CA TYR A 72 10.18 -3.99 -3.66
C TYR A 72 10.71 -2.83 -2.82
N GLN A 73 12.03 -2.70 -2.73
CA GLN A 73 12.65 -1.62 -1.96
C GLN A 73 12.31 -0.25 -2.55
N ALA A 74 12.33 -0.13 -3.87
CA ALA A 74 11.94 1.11 -4.53
C ALA A 74 10.47 1.44 -4.27
N HIS A 75 9.60 0.46 -4.37
CA HIS A 75 8.18 0.64 -4.09
C HIS A 75 7.95 1.08 -2.63
N LYS A 76 8.62 0.39 -1.70
CA LYS A 76 8.51 0.72 -0.28
C LYS A 76 8.98 2.14 0.01
N ALA A 77 10.08 2.55 -0.60
CA ALA A 77 10.62 3.90 -0.42
C ALA A 77 9.62 4.96 -0.90
N VAL A 78 8.97 4.72 -2.04
CA VAL A 78 7.95 5.64 -2.56
C VAL A 78 6.73 5.69 -1.64
N CYS A 79 6.27 4.55 -1.17
CA CYS A 79 5.16 4.48 -0.22
C CYS A 79 5.47 5.25 1.07
N ASP A 80 6.69 5.10 1.58
CA ASP A 80 7.11 5.82 2.80
C ASP A 80 7.13 7.32 2.57
N ARG A 81 7.60 7.76 1.39
CA ARG A 81 7.62 9.18 1.05
C ARG A 81 6.22 9.75 0.91
N GLU A 82 5.32 9.01 0.30
CA GLU A 82 3.92 9.40 0.19
C GLU A 82 3.30 9.53 1.58
N LYS A 83 3.51 8.55 2.42
CA LYS A 83 2.99 8.55 3.78
C LYS A 83 3.50 9.75 4.58
N ALA A 84 4.79 10.07 4.41
CA ALA A 84 5.39 11.20 5.11
C ALA A 84 4.74 12.52 4.72
N MET A 85 4.24 12.63 3.50
CA MET A 85 3.52 13.82 3.04
C MET A 85 2.05 13.81 3.41
N LEU A 86 1.40 12.64 3.38
CA LEU A 86 -0.02 12.52 3.68
C LEU A 86 -0.32 12.66 5.16
N THR A 87 0.55 12.18 6.04
CA THR A 87 0.32 12.22 7.48
C THR A 87 0.07 13.64 8.00
N PRO A 88 0.93 14.64 7.71
CA PRO A 88 0.66 16.01 8.17
C PRO A 88 -0.60 16.58 7.55
N LEU A 89 -0.93 16.23 6.31
CA LEU A 89 -2.15 16.72 5.67
C LEU A 89 -3.40 16.15 6.37
N ARG A 90 -3.38 14.88 6.70
CA ARG A 90 -4.48 14.25 7.43
C ARG A 90 -4.63 14.82 8.84
N ASN A 91 -3.49 15.12 9.47
CA ASN A 91 -3.53 15.77 10.78
C ASN A 91 -4.10 17.17 10.67
N ALA A 92 -3.73 17.92 9.65
CA ALA A 92 -4.27 19.25 9.39
C ALA A 92 -5.78 19.19 9.11
N GLU A 93 -6.22 18.22 8.34
CA GLU A 93 -7.65 18.02 8.07
C GLU A 93 -8.42 17.76 9.35
N LYS A 94 -7.87 16.93 10.23
CA LYS A 94 -8.47 16.62 11.51
C LYS A 94 -8.57 17.88 12.37
N THR A 95 -7.51 18.68 12.39
CA THR A 95 -7.49 19.94 13.14
C THR A 95 -8.55 20.91 12.63
N VAL A 96 -8.67 21.04 11.31
CA VAL A 96 -9.70 21.90 10.71
C VAL A 96 -11.09 21.45 11.11
N LYS A 97 -11.35 20.14 11.06
CA LYS A 97 -12.65 19.61 11.47
C LYS A 97 -12.94 19.89 12.92
N GLN A 98 -11.94 19.78 13.79
CA GLN A 98 -12.10 20.09 15.21
C GLN A 98 -12.42 21.57 15.44
N VAL A 99 -11.73 22.46 14.73
CA VAL A 99 -11.98 23.90 14.82
C VAL A 99 -13.39 24.24 14.33
N MET A 100 -13.79 23.64 13.21
CA MET A 100 -15.14 23.85 12.68
C MET A 100 -16.22 23.36 13.64
N SER A 101 -16.03 22.18 14.22
CA SER A 101 -16.96 21.63 15.19
C SER A 101 -17.06 22.50 16.44
N ALA A 102 -15.92 22.99 16.91
CA ALA A 102 -15.90 23.88 18.08
C ALA A 102 -16.65 25.18 17.80
N TYR A 103 -16.50 25.73 16.59
CA TYR A 103 -17.22 26.93 16.20
C TYR A 103 -18.72 26.67 16.18
N ILE A 104 -19.17 25.58 15.60
CA ILE A 104 -20.59 25.22 15.54
C ILE A 104 -21.16 25.05 16.97
N ALA A 105 -20.40 24.34 17.81
CA ALA A 105 -20.81 24.13 19.20
C ALA A 105 -20.94 25.44 19.95
N GLU A 106 -20.03 26.38 19.74
CA GLU A 106 -20.07 27.69 20.38
C GLU A 106 -21.24 28.52 19.89
N GLN A 107 -21.54 28.48 18.60
CA GLN A 107 -22.71 29.18 18.05
C GLN A 107 -24.02 28.60 18.62
N GLU A 108 -24.09 27.29 18.76
CA GLU A 108 -25.25 26.64 19.34
C GLU A 108 -25.42 27.00 20.82
N ARG A 109 -24.32 27.05 21.56
CA ARG A 109 -24.34 27.47 22.95
C ARG A 109 -24.87 28.90 23.09
N LYS A 110 -24.39 29.80 22.24
CA LYS A 110 -24.85 31.18 22.24
C LYS A 110 -26.33 31.30 21.91
N ARG A 111 -26.79 30.50 20.95
CA ARG A 111 -28.19 30.48 20.55
C ARG A 111 -29.08 30.02 21.68
N GLN A 112 -28.71 28.95 22.38
CA GLN A 112 -29.43 28.43 23.52
C GLN A 112 -29.46 29.43 24.67
N GLU A 113 -28.32 30.07 24.91
CA GLU A 113 -28.20 31.08 25.96
C GLU A 113 -29.11 32.28 25.68
N ALA A 114 -29.14 32.73 24.43
CA ALA A 114 -30.01 33.82 24.01
C ALA A 114 -31.49 33.44 24.12
N GLU A 115 -31.86 32.22 23.72
CA GLU A 115 -33.24 31.72 23.87
C GLU A 115 -33.67 31.70 25.35
N GLU A 116 -32.77 31.19 26.20
CA GLU A 116 -33.07 31.10 27.62
C GLU A 116 -33.20 32.47 28.24
N ALA A 117 -32.32 33.40 27.86
CA ALA A 117 -32.42 34.78 28.36
C ALA A 117 -33.72 35.44 27.91
N ALA A 118 -34.14 35.23 26.66
CA ALA A 118 -35.39 35.75 26.14
C ALA A 118 -36.59 35.15 26.87
N ARG A 119 -36.56 33.86 27.19
CA ARG A 119 -37.60 33.19 27.92
C ARG A 119 -37.73 33.75 29.35
N ARG A 120 -36.60 33.95 30.03
CA ARG A 120 -36.59 34.51 31.37
C ARG A 120 -37.14 35.93 31.37
N ALA A 121 -36.74 36.74 30.39
CA ALA A 121 -37.24 38.09 30.25
C ALA A 121 -38.76 38.14 30.05
N ALA A 122 -39.26 37.21 29.20
CA ALA A 122 -40.70 37.11 28.94
C ALA A 122 -41.48 36.70 30.19
N GLU A 123 -40.94 35.76 30.96
CA GLU A 123 -41.55 35.32 32.19
C GLU A 123 -41.57 36.45 33.24
N ALA A 124 -40.48 37.17 33.39
CA ALA A 124 -40.38 38.28 34.29
C ALA A 124 -41.39 39.38 33.91
N GLU A 125 -41.55 39.64 32.62
CA GLU A 125 -42.51 40.63 32.14
C GLU A 125 -43.94 40.21 32.43
N ARG A 126 -44.26 38.92 32.24
CA ARG A 126 -45.60 38.40 32.57
C ARG A 126 -45.87 38.50 34.04
N GLU A 127 -44.93 38.15 34.92
CA GLU A 127 -45.09 38.28 36.33
C GLU A 127 -45.29 39.71 36.73
N ARG A 128 -44.56 40.66 36.21
CA ARG A 128 -44.69 42.08 36.48
C ARG A 128 -46.08 42.57 36.11
N LYS A 129 -46.59 42.16 34.95
CA LYS A 129 -47.94 42.55 34.51
C LYS A 129 -49.03 41.98 35.40
N ILE A 130 -48.85 40.76 35.87
CA ILE A 130 -49.77 40.09 36.76
C ILE A 130 -49.80 40.87 38.12
N GLN A 131 -48.65 41.23 38.65
CA GLN A 131 -48.54 41.94 39.86
C GLN A 131 -49.18 43.36 39.77
N GLU A 132 -48.97 44.05 38.65
CA GLU A 132 -49.60 45.35 38.42
C GLU A 132 -51.10 45.22 38.39
N ALA A 133 -51.63 44.20 37.69
CA ALA A 133 -53.04 43.96 37.63
C ALA A 133 -53.62 43.67 39.02
N MET A 134 -52.90 42.94 39.83
CA MET A 134 -53.35 42.65 41.20
C MET A 134 -53.37 43.90 42.11
N LEU A 135 -52.44 44.81 41.89
CA LEU A 135 -52.41 46.04 42.66
C LEU A 135 -53.57 47.00 42.31
N ASP A 136 -54.08 46.90 41.07
CA ASP A 136 -55.17 47.71 40.61
C ASP A 136 -56.54 47.27 41.17
N ILE A 137 -56.57 46.09 41.74
CA ILE A 137 -57.74 45.56 42.39
C ILE A 137 -57.87 46.14 43.77
#